data_1d4aaa3e72b236a0959da58a44763c4a
#
_entry.id   1d4aaa3e72b236a0959da58a44763c4a
#
_cell.length_a   1.000
_cell.length_b   1.000
_cell.length_c   1.000
_cell.angle_alpha   90.00
_cell.angle_beta   90.00
_cell.angle_gamma   90.00
#
_symmetry.space_group_name_H-M   'P 1'
#
loop_
_entity.id
_entity.type
_entity.pdbx_description
1 polymer ?
#
loop_
_entity_poly.entity_id
_entity_poly.type
_entity_poly.pdbx_seq_one_letter_code
_entity_poly.pdbx_strand_id
1 'polypeptide(L)'
;MDSLSASFASPLPSFELHDLCIGLLLGAGFRLFIFIKDSEKKKYRKGREYGSARWGTPEDIKPFIDPVFANNVILTQTERLTMSSRPKNPAYARNKNVLIIGGSGSGKTRFFVKPNLMQCVSDKYPCSFIVTDPKGSILVECGSLLQRSGYRIKVLNTINFKKSMNYNPLAYIHSEKDILKLVNCLILNTKGEGKSNDPFWEKAETLLYTALIGYLYDVAPAEDRNFAMLVSMINAMEVREDDEDFKNPVDLMFEALEEREPEHFAVRQYKKYKLAAGDVCSK
;
A
#
# COMPACT_ATOMS: atom_id res chain seq x y z
N MET A 1 31.69 -11.71 -62.55
CA MET A 1 31.78 -13.10 -62.10
C MET A 1 33.18 -13.67 -62.15
N ASP A 2 34.08 -13.03 -62.89
CA ASP A 2 35.43 -13.58 -63.17
C ASP A 2 36.43 -13.43 -61.99
N SER A 3 36.22 -12.50 -61.09
CA SER A 3 37.13 -12.29 -59.94
C SER A 3 37.01 -13.37 -58.86
N LEU A 4 35.83 -13.93 -58.66
CA LEU A 4 35.59 -14.98 -57.65
C LEU A 4 36.21 -16.33 -58.10
N SER A 5 36.12 -16.67 -59.37
CA SER A 5 36.73 -17.91 -59.94
C SER A 5 38.27 -17.85 -59.91
N ALA A 6 38.86 -16.67 -60.11
CA ALA A 6 40.29 -16.49 -60.02
C ALA A 6 40.85 -16.62 -58.61
N SER A 7 40.09 -16.19 -57.58
CA SER A 7 40.46 -16.30 -56.17
C SER A 7 40.47 -17.74 -55.65
N PHE A 8 39.69 -18.64 -56.25
CA PHE A 8 39.71 -20.08 -55.93
C PHE A 8 40.80 -20.86 -56.69
N ALA A 9 41.34 -20.31 -57.72
CA ALA A 9 42.40 -20.95 -58.52
C ALA A 9 43.82 -20.79 -57.93
N SER A 10 44.00 -19.79 -57.02
CA SER A 10 45.31 -19.56 -56.39
C SER A 10 45.15 -19.65 -54.84
N PRO A 11 45.74 -20.67 -54.19
CA PRO A 11 45.65 -20.83 -52.73
C PRO A 11 46.59 -19.84 -51.96
N LEU A 12 47.32 -19.01 -52.66
CA LEU A 12 48.22 -18.03 -52.01
C LEU A 12 47.46 -16.75 -51.61
N PRO A 13 47.67 -16.24 -50.43
CA PRO A 13 47.04 -15.02 -50.01
C PRO A 13 47.54 -13.83 -50.85
N SER A 14 46.62 -12.98 -51.33
CA SER A 14 47.00 -11.72 -51.98
C SER A 14 47.36 -10.70 -50.91
N PHE A 15 48.45 -9.94 -51.10
CA PHE A 15 48.86 -8.85 -50.20
C PHE A 15 48.47 -7.48 -50.75
N GLU A 16 47.49 -7.44 -51.65
CA GLU A 16 46.96 -6.18 -52.11
C GLU A 16 46.23 -5.45 -50.97
N LEU A 17 46.44 -4.13 -50.87
CA LEU A 17 45.90 -3.30 -49.81
C LEU A 17 44.36 -3.44 -49.70
N HIS A 18 43.69 -3.58 -50.84
CA HIS A 18 42.24 -3.72 -50.91
C HIS A 18 41.76 -5.04 -50.32
N ASP A 19 42.41 -6.16 -50.60
CA ASP A 19 42.06 -7.49 -50.06
C ASP A 19 42.36 -7.59 -48.57
N LEU A 20 43.42 -6.93 -48.13
CA LEU A 20 43.80 -6.85 -46.73
C LEU A 20 42.75 -6.04 -45.92
N CYS A 21 42.24 -4.93 -46.48
CA CYS A 21 41.17 -4.16 -45.85
C CYS A 21 39.84 -4.95 -45.77
N ILE A 22 39.49 -5.68 -46.83
CA ILE A 22 38.29 -6.53 -46.80
C ILE A 22 38.43 -7.63 -45.78
N GLY A 23 39.58 -8.30 -45.70
CA GLY A 23 39.85 -9.34 -44.70
C GLY A 23 39.75 -8.83 -43.26
N LEU A 24 40.29 -7.63 -43.00
CA LEU A 24 40.17 -6.98 -41.66
C LEU A 24 38.74 -6.63 -41.33
N LEU A 25 37.99 -6.08 -42.26
CA LEU A 25 36.57 -5.74 -42.03
C LEU A 25 35.73 -7.00 -41.76
N LEU A 26 35.91 -8.07 -42.52
CA LEU A 26 35.22 -9.33 -42.30
C LEU A 26 35.63 -9.97 -40.97
N GLY A 27 36.91 -9.94 -40.63
CA GLY A 27 37.42 -10.44 -39.35
C GLY A 27 36.89 -9.66 -38.15
N ALA A 28 36.86 -8.33 -38.26
CA ALA A 28 36.26 -7.46 -37.22
C ALA A 28 34.76 -7.68 -37.07
N GLY A 29 34.03 -7.78 -38.21
CA GLY A 29 32.61 -8.08 -38.22
C GLY A 29 32.28 -9.45 -37.59
N PHE A 30 33.06 -10.46 -37.93
CA PHE A 30 32.91 -11.80 -37.34
C PHE A 30 33.22 -11.82 -35.83
N ARG A 31 34.24 -11.10 -35.41
CA ARG A 31 34.60 -10.92 -34.00
C ARG A 31 33.51 -10.21 -33.22
N LEU A 32 32.94 -9.14 -33.81
CA LEU A 32 31.83 -8.41 -33.24
C LEU A 32 30.57 -9.29 -33.09
N PHE A 33 30.27 -10.08 -34.12
CA PHE A 33 29.16 -11.04 -34.10
C PHE A 33 29.31 -12.09 -32.99
N ILE A 34 30.50 -12.66 -32.84
CA ILE A 34 30.79 -13.60 -31.76
C ILE A 34 30.67 -12.91 -30.39
N PHE A 35 31.16 -11.68 -30.26
CA PHE A 35 31.08 -10.90 -29.02
C PHE A 35 29.63 -10.65 -28.62
N ILE A 36 28.77 -10.22 -29.55
CA ILE A 36 27.35 -9.99 -29.31
C ILE A 36 26.67 -11.30 -28.89
N LYS A 37 26.91 -12.39 -29.64
CA LYS A 37 26.33 -13.70 -29.36
C LYS A 37 26.79 -14.30 -28.03
N ASP A 38 28.00 -14.02 -27.61
CA ASP A 38 28.54 -14.46 -26.30
C ASP A 38 28.02 -13.57 -25.16
N SER A 39 27.77 -12.30 -25.43
CA SER A 39 27.17 -11.35 -24.48
C SER A 39 25.70 -11.72 -24.16
N GLU A 40 24.97 -12.28 -25.12
CA GLU A 40 23.60 -12.75 -24.95
C GLU A 40 23.48 -14.13 -24.29
N LYS A 41 24.57 -14.90 -24.25
CA LYS A 41 24.55 -16.20 -23.57
C LYS A 41 24.34 -16.02 -22.08
N LYS A 42 23.24 -16.58 -21.57
CA LYS A 42 23.03 -16.75 -20.13
C LYS A 42 24.28 -17.42 -19.54
N LYS A 43 24.98 -16.73 -18.65
CA LYS A 43 26.16 -17.25 -17.96
C LYS A 43 25.72 -18.37 -16.99
N TYR A 44 25.61 -19.58 -17.48
CA TYR A 44 25.40 -20.76 -16.62
C TYR A 44 26.70 -21.02 -15.85
N ARG A 45 26.61 -21.03 -14.53
CA ARG A 45 27.74 -21.45 -13.69
C ARG A 45 27.89 -22.96 -13.81
N LYS A 46 29.04 -23.43 -14.27
CA LYS A 46 29.32 -24.87 -14.38
C LYS A 46 29.01 -25.61 -13.08
N GLY A 47 28.28 -26.71 -13.15
CA GLY A 47 27.92 -27.55 -12.00
C GLY A 47 26.75 -27.07 -11.14
N ARG A 48 25.89 -26.12 -11.63
CA ARG A 48 24.67 -25.66 -10.93
C ARG A 48 23.47 -25.66 -11.86
N GLU A 49 22.75 -26.78 -11.88
CA GLU A 49 21.61 -26.99 -12.79
C GLU A 49 20.35 -26.21 -12.35
N TYR A 50 20.19 -25.89 -11.07
CA TYR A 50 18.97 -25.30 -10.48
C TYR A 50 19.16 -23.87 -9.94
N GLY A 51 20.06 -23.08 -10.50
CA GLY A 51 20.33 -21.73 -10.08
C GLY A 51 21.52 -21.58 -9.13
N SER A 52 21.85 -20.34 -8.77
CA SER A 52 23.02 -20.02 -7.96
C SER A 52 22.69 -19.70 -6.50
N ALA A 53 21.46 -19.98 -6.06
CA ALA A 53 21.05 -19.75 -4.68
C ALA A 53 21.79 -20.70 -3.73
N ARG A 54 22.27 -20.14 -2.62
CA ARG A 54 22.85 -20.88 -1.50
C ARG A 54 22.37 -20.30 -0.19
N TRP A 55 22.49 -21.03 0.87
CA TRP A 55 22.33 -20.48 2.21
C TRP A 55 23.37 -19.40 2.46
N GLY A 56 22.94 -18.25 3.04
CA GLY A 56 23.84 -17.18 3.42
C GLY A 56 24.75 -17.61 4.58
N THR A 57 25.95 -17.01 4.62
CA THR A 57 26.88 -17.10 5.75
C THR A 57 26.74 -15.84 6.60
N PRO A 58 27.27 -15.80 7.84
CA PRO A 58 27.32 -14.59 8.66
C PRO A 58 27.99 -13.40 7.95
N GLU A 59 28.98 -13.66 7.09
CA GLU A 59 29.67 -12.63 6.29
C GLU A 59 28.76 -12.01 5.24
N ASP A 60 27.86 -12.81 4.66
CA ASP A 60 26.90 -12.31 3.67
C ASP A 60 25.87 -11.36 4.31
N ILE A 61 25.52 -11.57 5.58
CA ILE A 61 24.51 -10.79 6.31
C ILE A 61 25.12 -9.52 6.94
N LYS A 62 26.39 -9.56 7.29
CA LYS A 62 27.11 -8.47 7.99
C LYS A 62 26.89 -7.07 7.40
N PRO A 63 26.85 -6.87 6.06
CA PRO A 63 26.60 -5.55 5.48
C PRO A 63 25.18 -5.00 5.73
N PHE A 64 24.23 -5.88 6.10
CA PHE A 64 22.82 -5.53 6.36
C PHE A 64 22.52 -5.30 7.85
N ILE A 65 23.51 -5.38 8.72
CA ILE A 65 23.39 -5.22 10.17
C ILE A 65 23.84 -3.80 10.55
N ASP A 66 23.07 -3.10 11.40
CA ASP A 66 23.55 -1.88 12.05
C ASP A 66 24.46 -2.27 13.23
N PRO A 67 25.62 -1.60 13.40
CA PRO A 67 26.53 -1.88 14.52
C PRO A 67 25.87 -1.74 15.90
N VAL A 68 24.94 -0.80 16.04
CA VAL A 68 24.20 -0.60 17.29
C VAL A 68 23.04 -1.60 17.34
N PHE A 69 23.02 -2.45 18.36
CA PHE A 69 22.03 -3.52 18.50
C PHE A 69 20.57 -3.01 18.43
N ALA A 70 20.27 -1.93 19.14
CA ALA A 70 18.93 -1.33 19.19
C ALA A 70 18.41 -0.84 17.82
N ASN A 71 19.26 -0.69 16.83
CA ASN A 71 18.90 -0.21 15.49
C ASN A 71 18.56 -1.34 14.51
N ASN A 72 18.32 -2.55 15.01
CA ASN A 72 18.06 -3.72 14.18
C ASN A 72 16.73 -4.39 14.52
N VAL A 73 16.10 -4.98 13.51
CA VAL A 73 15.05 -5.98 13.66
C VAL A 73 15.74 -7.31 14.01
N ILE A 74 15.32 -7.94 15.09
CA ILE A 74 15.83 -9.23 15.54
C ILE A 74 15.11 -10.32 14.78
N LEU A 75 15.83 -11.15 14.03
CA LEU A 75 15.26 -12.27 13.27
C LEU A 75 15.38 -13.57 14.05
N THR A 76 16.56 -13.84 14.60
CA THR A 76 16.86 -15.04 15.42
C THR A 76 17.75 -14.61 16.59
N GLN A 77 18.23 -15.57 17.35
CA GLN A 77 19.20 -15.30 18.43
C GLN A 77 20.50 -14.67 17.90
N THR A 78 20.93 -15.01 16.70
CA THR A 78 22.19 -14.57 16.09
C THR A 78 21.98 -13.57 14.97
N GLU A 79 20.87 -13.63 14.25
CA GLU A 79 20.65 -12.88 13.02
C GLU A 79 19.73 -11.67 13.23
N ARG A 80 20.09 -10.57 12.60
CA ARG A 80 19.36 -9.31 12.66
C ARG A 80 19.55 -8.48 11.39
N LEU A 81 18.66 -7.54 11.14
CA LEU A 81 18.71 -6.62 10.00
C LEU A 81 18.52 -5.18 10.48
N THR A 82 19.28 -4.27 9.90
CA THR A 82 19.13 -2.84 10.20
C THR A 82 17.72 -2.34 9.99
N MET A 83 17.21 -1.48 10.87
CA MET A 83 15.93 -0.77 10.69
C MET A 83 16.02 0.32 9.61
N SER A 84 17.22 0.73 9.16
CA SER A 84 17.37 1.73 8.11
C SER A 84 16.67 1.31 6.82
N SER A 85 15.72 2.12 6.35
CA SER A 85 15.08 1.93 5.04
C SER A 85 15.90 2.53 3.90
N ARG A 86 16.88 3.41 4.23
CA ARG A 86 17.74 4.10 3.26
C ARG A 86 19.21 4.00 3.70
N PRO A 87 19.83 2.82 3.56
CA PRO A 87 21.26 2.68 3.87
C PRO A 87 22.10 3.53 2.90
N LYS A 88 23.31 3.89 3.32
CA LYS A 88 24.25 4.70 2.48
C LYS A 88 24.51 4.04 1.12
N ASN A 89 24.60 2.73 1.07
CA ASN A 89 24.71 1.98 -0.18
C ASN A 89 23.32 1.37 -0.53
N PRO A 90 22.67 1.83 -1.62
CA PRO A 90 21.37 1.31 -2.04
C PRO A 90 21.33 -0.21 -2.30
N ALA A 91 22.46 -0.81 -2.63
CA ALA A 91 22.59 -2.26 -2.80
C ALA A 91 22.25 -3.06 -1.52
N TYR A 92 22.33 -2.43 -0.35
CA TYR A 92 21.97 -3.03 0.93
C TYR A 92 20.56 -2.70 1.41
N ALA A 93 19.79 -1.91 0.65
CA ALA A 93 18.39 -1.71 0.93
C ALA A 93 17.62 -3.03 0.72
N ARG A 94 16.89 -3.46 1.75
CA ARG A 94 16.09 -4.69 1.72
C ARG A 94 14.69 -4.41 2.21
N ASN A 95 13.75 -5.17 1.65
CA ASN A 95 12.40 -5.28 2.19
C ASN A 95 12.49 -5.88 3.61
N LYS A 96 11.70 -5.34 4.54
CA LYS A 96 11.66 -5.74 5.95
C LYS A 96 10.40 -6.51 6.31
N ASN A 97 9.66 -6.98 5.30
CA ASN A 97 8.57 -7.92 5.53
C ASN A 97 9.16 -9.24 6.01
N VAL A 98 8.73 -9.70 7.18
CA VAL A 98 9.20 -10.94 7.79
C VAL A 98 8.04 -11.88 7.96
N LEU A 99 8.16 -13.08 7.41
CA LEU A 99 7.21 -14.18 7.60
C LEU A 99 7.78 -15.15 8.65
N ILE A 100 7.04 -15.35 9.74
CA ILE A 100 7.42 -16.27 10.82
C ILE A 100 6.43 -17.42 10.87
N ILE A 101 6.93 -18.61 10.61
CA ILE A 101 6.13 -19.86 10.59
C ILE A 101 6.45 -20.67 11.83
N GLY A 102 5.40 -21.14 12.51
CA GLY A 102 5.54 -22.01 13.69
C GLY A 102 4.19 -22.42 14.24
N GLY A 103 4.11 -23.58 14.81
CA GLY A 103 2.91 -24.12 15.46
C GLY A 103 2.50 -23.35 16.72
N SER A 104 1.41 -23.77 17.37
CA SER A 104 1.02 -23.24 18.67
C SER A 104 2.12 -23.55 19.70
N GLY A 105 2.43 -22.60 20.58
CA GLY A 105 3.47 -22.79 21.59
C GLY A 105 4.93 -22.65 21.10
N SER A 106 5.19 -22.48 19.81
CA SER A 106 6.56 -22.36 19.25
C SER A 106 7.30 -21.08 19.67
N GLY A 107 6.69 -20.22 20.45
CA GLY A 107 7.32 -19.02 20.98
C GLY A 107 7.37 -17.82 20.03
N LYS A 108 6.63 -17.79 18.91
CA LYS A 108 6.60 -16.67 17.96
C LYS A 108 6.45 -15.30 18.65
N THR A 109 5.49 -15.16 19.54
CA THR A 109 5.26 -13.93 20.29
C THR A 109 6.44 -13.61 21.23
N ARG A 110 6.96 -14.64 21.92
CA ARG A 110 8.02 -14.47 22.92
C ARG A 110 9.37 -14.14 22.31
N PHE A 111 9.73 -14.80 21.21
CA PHE A 111 11.08 -14.70 20.64
C PHE A 111 11.20 -13.74 19.47
N PHE A 112 10.07 -13.36 18.86
CA PHE A 112 10.09 -12.40 17.76
C PHE A 112 9.32 -11.12 18.08
N VAL A 113 8.01 -11.21 18.39
CA VAL A 113 7.17 -10.00 18.49
C VAL A 113 7.62 -9.10 19.64
N LYS A 114 7.72 -9.64 20.86
CA LYS A 114 8.08 -8.84 22.04
C LYS A 114 9.48 -8.25 21.96
N PRO A 115 10.54 -9.00 21.61
CA PRO A 115 11.88 -8.42 21.45
C PRO A 115 11.93 -7.30 20.41
N ASN A 116 11.22 -7.45 19.30
CA ASN A 116 11.18 -6.43 18.28
C ASN A 116 10.37 -5.18 18.68
N LEU A 117 9.33 -5.33 19.47
CA LEU A 117 8.66 -4.17 20.09
C LEU A 117 9.61 -3.40 21.02
N MET A 118 10.49 -4.09 21.74
CA MET A 118 11.52 -3.45 22.57
C MET A 118 12.58 -2.74 21.74
N GLN A 119 12.94 -3.26 20.56
CA GLN A 119 13.88 -2.60 19.63
C GLN A 119 13.30 -1.30 19.05
N CYS A 120 12.00 -1.15 18.99
CA CYS A 120 11.34 0.07 18.50
C CYS A 120 11.55 1.30 19.40
N VAL A 121 12.22 1.16 20.53
CA VAL A 121 12.70 2.24 21.42
C VAL A 121 13.98 2.92 20.89
N SER A 122 14.49 2.52 19.72
CA SER A 122 15.66 3.12 19.10
C SER A 122 15.47 4.61 18.82
N ASP A 123 16.35 5.46 19.34
CA ASP A 123 16.35 6.90 19.07
C ASP A 123 16.67 7.22 17.60
N LYS A 124 17.48 6.37 16.97
CA LYS A 124 17.92 6.59 15.58
C LYS A 124 16.84 6.25 14.54
N TYR A 125 16.03 5.26 14.83
CA TYR A 125 14.96 4.78 13.94
C TYR A 125 13.63 4.68 14.68
N PRO A 126 13.07 5.82 15.13
CA PRO A 126 11.77 5.81 15.79
C PRO A 126 10.71 5.31 14.79
N CYS A 127 9.89 4.38 15.20
CA CYS A 127 8.82 3.85 14.37
C CYS A 127 7.51 3.74 15.16
N SER A 128 6.41 3.99 14.45
CA SER A 128 5.07 3.65 14.93
C SER A 128 4.70 2.27 14.39
N PHE A 129 3.87 1.54 15.14
CA PHE A 129 3.42 0.21 14.70
C PHE A 129 1.99 -0.07 15.08
N ILE A 130 1.40 -0.97 14.30
CA ILE A 130 0.08 -1.53 14.55
C ILE A 130 0.31 -2.99 14.94
N VAL A 131 -0.25 -3.40 16.07
CA VAL A 131 -0.12 -4.76 16.59
C VAL A 131 -1.49 -5.39 16.67
N THR A 132 -1.67 -6.54 16.00
CA THR A 132 -2.85 -7.38 16.18
C THR A 132 -2.58 -8.34 17.34
N ASP A 133 -3.31 -8.18 18.46
CA ASP A 133 -3.13 -8.96 19.68
C ASP A 133 -4.44 -9.65 20.10
N PRO A 134 -4.80 -10.79 19.50
CA PRO A 134 -6.06 -11.47 19.76
C PRO A 134 -6.26 -11.90 21.23
N LYS A 135 -5.17 -12.04 21.98
CA LYS A 135 -5.18 -12.47 23.40
C LYS A 135 -5.03 -11.32 24.38
N GLY A 136 -4.66 -10.11 23.91
CA GLY A 136 -4.36 -8.97 24.75
C GLY A 136 -3.05 -9.08 25.55
N SER A 137 -2.29 -10.16 25.38
CA SER A 137 -1.08 -10.43 26.17
C SER A 137 0.09 -9.51 25.84
N ILE A 138 0.18 -9.05 24.61
CA ILE A 138 1.25 -8.14 24.18
C ILE A 138 1.06 -6.78 24.83
N LEU A 139 -0.17 -6.26 24.82
CA LEU A 139 -0.50 -5.00 25.48
C LEU A 139 -0.21 -5.04 26.98
N VAL A 140 -0.61 -6.13 27.66
CA VAL A 140 -0.42 -6.29 29.11
C VAL A 140 1.07 -6.36 29.47
N GLU A 141 1.87 -7.10 28.70
CA GLU A 141 3.28 -7.32 29.02
C GLU A 141 4.22 -6.21 28.52
N CYS A 142 3.93 -5.60 27.36
CA CYS A 142 4.80 -4.59 26.73
C CYS A 142 4.28 -3.16 26.85
N GLY A 143 3.00 -2.96 27.14
CA GLY A 143 2.36 -1.65 27.09
C GLY A 143 3.00 -0.63 28.03
N SER A 144 3.28 -1.01 29.29
CA SER A 144 3.91 -0.11 30.26
C SER A 144 5.35 0.29 29.87
N LEU A 145 6.10 -0.60 29.21
CA LEU A 145 7.42 -0.28 28.68
C LEU A 145 7.31 0.74 27.55
N LEU A 146 6.43 0.50 26.59
CA LEU A 146 6.21 1.39 25.45
C LEU A 146 5.74 2.78 25.91
N GLN A 147 4.83 2.84 26.88
CA GLN A 147 4.35 4.09 27.44
C GLN A 147 5.47 4.88 28.14
N ARG A 148 6.32 4.22 28.93
CA ARG A 148 7.51 4.86 29.54
C ARG A 148 8.52 5.32 28.51
N SER A 149 8.57 4.69 27.33
CA SER A 149 9.40 5.08 26.19
C SER A 149 8.77 6.17 25.33
N GLY A 150 7.69 6.83 25.77
CA GLY A 150 7.07 7.96 25.09
C GLY A 150 6.04 7.58 24.03
N TYR A 151 5.68 6.32 23.88
CA TYR A 151 4.64 5.91 22.93
C TYR A 151 3.24 6.25 23.41
N ARG A 152 2.44 6.84 22.52
CA ARG A 152 1.01 6.98 22.71
C ARG A 152 0.32 5.69 22.27
N ILE A 153 -0.17 4.92 23.21
CA ILE A 153 -0.87 3.65 22.93
C ILE A 153 -2.34 3.95 22.65
N LYS A 154 -2.84 3.46 21.53
CA LYS A 154 -4.26 3.45 21.19
C LYS A 154 -4.74 2.01 21.08
N VAL A 155 -5.84 1.69 21.75
CA VAL A 155 -6.40 0.33 21.80
C VAL A 155 -7.76 0.32 21.14
N LEU A 156 -7.93 -0.51 20.12
CA LEU A 156 -9.21 -0.88 19.54
C LEU A 156 -9.56 -2.29 20.01
N ASN A 157 -10.51 -2.40 20.91
CA ASN A 157 -10.94 -3.69 21.47
C ASN A 157 -12.28 -4.10 20.84
N THR A 158 -12.22 -5.03 19.88
CA THR A 158 -13.40 -5.53 19.17
C THR A 158 -14.18 -6.60 19.93
N ILE A 159 -13.61 -7.15 21.02
CA ILE A 159 -14.28 -8.13 21.88
C ILE A 159 -15.11 -7.42 22.93
N ASN A 160 -14.60 -6.33 23.48
CA ASN A 160 -15.30 -5.53 24.49
C ASN A 160 -15.12 -4.04 24.18
N PHE A 161 -16.10 -3.48 23.48
CA PHE A 161 -16.07 -2.07 23.07
C PHE A 161 -16.02 -1.08 24.22
N LYS A 162 -16.51 -1.45 25.42
CA LYS A 162 -16.38 -0.61 26.63
C LYS A 162 -14.93 -0.41 27.07
N LYS A 163 -14.03 -1.31 26.67
CA LYS A 163 -12.57 -1.22 26.91
C LYS A 163 -11.80 -0.69 25.70
N SER A 164 -12.50 -0.30 24.65
CA SER A 164 -11.91 0.28 23.45
C SER A 164 -11.76 1.80 23.59
N MET A 165 -10.74 2.36 23.01
CA MET A 165 -10.64 3.80 22.83
C MET A 165 -11.56 4.25 21.71
N ASN A 166 -12.14 5.44 21.86
CA ASN A 166 -12.95 6.05 20.83
C ASN A 166 -12.10 6.47 19.64
N TYR A 167 -12.63 6.23 18.45
CA TYR A 167 -12.02 6.63 17.20
C TYR A 167 -13.07 7.34 16.33
N ASN A 168 -12.78 8.57 15.95
CA ASN A 168 -13.61 9.34 15.03
C ASN A 168 -12.83 9.54 13.71
N PRO A 169 -13.15 8.80 12.64
CA PRO A 169 -12.45 8.94 11.37
C PRO A 169 -12.65 10.30 10.70
N LEU A 170 -13.77 11.01 10.98
CA LEU A 170 -14.01 12.34 10.43
C LEU A 170 -12.97 13.36 10.92
N ALA A 171 -12.37 13.15 12.10
CA ALA A 171 -11.30 14.01 12.63
C ALA A 171 -9.98 13.93 11.82
N TYR A 172 -9.85 12.98 10.91
CA TYR A 172 -8.67 12.78 10.06
C TYR A 172 -8.90 13.19 8.60
N ILE A 173 -10.03 13.81 8.30
CA ILE A 173 -10.32 14.39 6.98
C ILE A 173 -9.63 15.75 6.90
N HIS A 174 -8.84 15.97 5.87
CA HIS A 174 -8.16 17.22 5.58
C HIS A 174 -8.46 17.75 4.17
N SER A 175 -9.19 16.97 3.36
CA SER A 175 -9.50 17.32 1.97
C SER A 175 -10.70 16.51 1.46
N GLU A 176 -11.33 16.98 0.38
CA GLU A 176 -12.38 16.25 -0.35
C GLU A 176 -11.91 14.84 -0.76
N LYS A 177 -10.62 14.67 -1.07
CA LYS A 177 -10.05 13.36 -1.41
C LYS A 177 -10.11 12.38 -0.24
N ASP A 178 -9.99 12.88 0.99
CA ASP A 178 -10.06 12.02 2.18
C ASP A 178 -11.50 11.62 2.47
N ILE A 179 -12.48 12.49 2.15
CA ILE A 179 -13.91 12.15 2.18
C ILE A 179 -14.17 10.96 1.26
N LEU A 180 -13.72 11.03 0.00
CA LEU A 180 -13.89 9.94 -0.97
C LEU A 180 -13.22 8.64 -0.52
N LYS A 181 -12.04 8.70 0.10
CA LYS A 181 -11.37 7.52 0.67
C LYS A 181 -12.17 6.91 1.82
N LEU A 182 -12.69 7.75 2.71
CA LEU A 182 -13.51 7.29 3.84
C LEU A 182 -14.78 6.61 3.34
N VAL A 183 -15.51 7.24 2.40
CA VAL A 183 -16.73 6.67 1.80
C VAL A 183 -16.43 5.34 1.13
N ASN A 184 -15.41 5.26 0.30
CA ASN A 184 -15.02 3.99 -0.33
C ASN A 184 -14.67 2.91 0.70
N CYS A 185 -13.99 3.28 1.78
CA CYS A 185 -13.69 2.35 2.87
C CYS A 185 -14.97 1.86 3.56
N LEU A 186 -15.94 2.73 3.82
CA LEU A 186 -17.23 2.36 4.40
C LEU A 186 -17.97 1.38 3.49
N ILE A 187 -18.15 1.72 2.23
CA ILE A 187 -18.88 0.88 1.27
C ILE A 187 -18.22 -0.49 1.12
N LEU A 188 -16.90 -0.54 0.93
CA LEU A 188 -16.19 -1.81 0.76
C LEU A 188 -16.29 -2.72 1.99
N ASN A 189 -16.33 -2.15 3.20
CA ASN A 189 -16.38 -2.93 4.44
C ASN A 189 -17.81 -3.22 4.94
N THR A 190 -18.81 -2.56 4.39
CA THR A 190 -20.24 -2.82 4.70
C THR A 190 -20.91 -3.74 3.70
N LYS A 191 -20.29 -4.00 2.54
CA LYS A 191 -20.78 -5.01 1.61
C LYS A 191 -20.78 -6.38 2.27
N GLY A 192 -21.96 -6.98 2.42
CA GLY A 192 -22.09 -8.37 2.86
C GLY A 192 -21.47 -9.36 1.88
N GLU A 193 -21.04 -10.51 2.40
CA GLU A 193 -20.64 -11.66 1.58
C GLU A 193 -21.86 -12.21 0.83
N GLY A 194 -22.11 -11.77 -0.35
CA GLY A 194 -23.11 -12.36 -1.21
C GLY A 194 -23.94 -11.37 -2.01
N LYS A 195 -23.82 -11.49 -3.29
CA LYS A 195 -24.50 -10.85 -4.40
C LYS A 195 -23.98 -9.45 -4.75
N SER A 196 -23.57 -9.37 -6.00
CA SER A 196 -23.41 -8.16 -6.78
C SER A 196 -24.61 -7.24 -6.53
N ASN A 197 -24.44 -6.25 -5.69
CA ASN A 197 -25.39 -5.16 -5.67
C ASN A 197 -25.35 -4.51 -7.05
N ASP A 198 -26.52 -4.16 -7.56
CA ASP A 198 -26.62 -3.37 -8.78
C ASP A 198 -25.64 -2.18 -8.66
N PRO A 199 -24.73 -1.97 -9.62
CA PRO A 199 -23.77 -0.88 -9.61
C PRO A 199 -24.41 0.50 -9.46
N PHE A 200 -25.68 0.61 -9.81
CA PHE A 200 -26.48 1.82 -9.67
C PHE A 200 -26.64 2.20 -8.19
N TRP A 201 -27.10 1.27 -7.35
CA TRP A 201 -27.34 1.52 -5.93
C TRP A 201 -26.05 1.85 -5.17
N GLU A 202 -24.97 1.16 -5.52
CA GLU A 202 -23.65 1.47 -4.94
C GLU A 202 -23.18 2.89 -5.26
N LYS A 203 -23.46 3.33 -6.50
CA LYS A 203 -23.13 4.69 -6.93
C LYS A 203 -23.99 5.73 -6.24
N ALA A 204 -25.28 5.47 -6.08
CA ALA A 204 -26.19 6.35 -5.36
C ALA A 204 -25.81 6.47 -3.88
N GLU A 205 -25.50 5.35 -3.21
CA GLU A 205 -25.01 5.31 -1.84
C GLU A 205 -23.70 6.07 -1.68
N THR A 206 -22.77 5.90 -2.63
CA THR A 206 -21.49 6.66 -2.65
C THR A 206 -21.74 8.16 -2.73
N LEU A 207 -22.63 8.61 -3.57
CA LEU A 207 -22.99 10.03 -3.72
C LEU A 207 -23.61 10.58 -2.43
N LEU A 208 -24.53 9.84 -1.83
CA LEU A 208 -25.18 10.23 -0.58
C LEU A 208 -24.17 10.38 0.55
N TYR A 209 -23.38 9.33 0.84
CA TYR A 209 -22.37 9.41 1.91
C TYR A 209 -21.34 10.52 1.64
N THR A 210 -20.95 10.72 0.39
CA THR A 210 -20.02 11.80 0.03
C THR A 210 -20.62 13.17 0.31
N ALA A 211 -21.91 13.37 0.01
CA ALA A 211 -22.61 14.61 0.29
C ALA A 211 -22.73 14.87 1.81
N LEU A 212 -23.23 13.88 2.56
CA LEU A 212 -23.46 14.02 4.00
C LEU A 212 -22.12 14.24 4.77
N ILE A 213 -21.11 13.46 4.46
CA ILE A 213 -19.79 13.62 5.10
C ILE A 213 -19.12 14.93 4.69
N GLY A 214 -19.31 15.36 3.43
CA GLY A 214 -18.85 16.66 2.97
C GLY A 214 -19.50 17.80 3.73
N TYR A 215 -20.81 17.74 3.95
CA TYR A 215 -21.55 18.70 4.77
C TYR A 215 -21.01 18.74 6.22
N LEU A 216 -20.85 17.57 6.84
CA LEU A 216 -20.30 17.47 8.19
C LEU A 216 -18.89 18.02 8.31
N TYR A 217 -18.07 17.82 7.28
CA TYR A 217 -16.69 18.31 7.29
C TYR A 217 -16.58 19.83 7.17
N ASP A 218 -17.31 20.44 6.24
CA ASP A 218 -17.15 21.85 5.90
C ASP A 218 -18.08 22.77 6.71
N VAL A 219 -19.32 22.33 6.96
CA VAL A 219 -20.40 23.18 7.48
C VAL A 219 -20.70 22.91 8.95
N ALA A 220 -20.68 21.65 9.38
CA ALA A 220 -21.07 21.29 10.74
C ALA A 220 -20.05 21.77 11.79
N PRO A 221 -20.51 22.13 13.02
CA PRO A 221 -19.63 22.41 14.15
C PRO A 221 -18.78 21.19 14.50
N ALA A 222 -17.62 21.41 15.14
CA ALA A 222 -16.64 20.36 15.40
C ALA A 222 -17.18 19.19 16.25
N GLU A 223 -18.09 19.47 17.17
CA GLU A 223 -18.77 18.47 18.03
C GLU A 223 -19.68 17.53 17.21
N ASP A 224 -20.23 18.00 16.10
CA ASP A 224 -21.15 17.24 15.25
C ASP A 224 -20.42 16.47 14.14
N ARG A 225 -19.13 16.68 13.97
CA ARG A 225 -18.30 15.96 12.99
C ARG A 225 -18.02 14.54 13.44
N ASN A 226 -19.05 13.71 13.51
CA ASN A 226 -18.94 12.33 13.99
C ASN A 226 -19.96 11.42 13.29
N PHE A 227 -19.79 10.10 13.46
CA PHE A 227 -20.70 9.12 12.87
C PHE A 227 -22.11 9.12 13.50
N ALA A 228 -22.25 9.55 14.74
CA ALA A 228 -23.58 9.63 15.35
C ALA A 228 -24.44 10.66 14.61
N MET A 229 -23.85 11.82 14.27
CA MET A 229 -24.53 12.84 13.48
C MET A 229 -24.81 12.35 12.05
N LEU A 230 -23.87 11.65 11.40
CA LEU A 230 -24.09 11.05 10.10
C LEU A 230 -25.30 10.10 10.11
N VAL A 231 -25.38 9.22 11.10
CA VAL A 231 -26.55 8.31 11.26
C VAL A 231 -27.83 9.09 11.53
N SER A 232 -27.77 10.16 12.35
CA SER A 232 -28.94 11.02 12.59
C SER A 232 -29.43 11.71 11.31
N MET A 233 -28.52 12.18 10.46
CA MET A 233 -28.89 12.75 9.16
C MET A 233 -29.55 11.70 8.27
N ILE A 234 -29.00 10.48 8.17
CA ILE A 234 -29.58 9.40 7.39
C ILE A 234 -30.99 9.05 7.90
N ASN A 235 -31.16 8.95 9.22
CA ASN A 235 -32.48 8.67 9.82
C ASN A 235 -33.49 9.83 9.62
N ALA A 236 -33.03 11.05 9.42
CA ALA A 236 -33.88 12.20 9.11
C ALA A 236 -34.28 12.29 7.63
N MET A 237 -33.74 11.42 6.77
CA MET A 237 -34.08 11.34 5.35
C MET A 237 -35.31 10.46 5.16
N GLU A 238 -36.46 10.89 5.71
CA GLU A 238 -37.75 10.26 5.46
C GLU A 238 -38.18 10.53 4.03
N VAL A 239 -38.69 9.50 3.37
CA VAL A 239 -39.35 9.61 2.06
C VAL A 239 -40.87 9.41 2.29
N ARG A 240 -41.68 10.32 1.81
CA ARG A 240 -43.16 10.19 1.79
C ARG A 240 -43.58 9.95 0.38
N GLU A 241 -44.19 8.79 0.13
CA GLU A 241 -44.70 8.40 -1.21
C GLU A 241 -45.95 9.17 -1.65
N ASP A 242 -46.65 9.76 -0.69
CA ASP A 242 -47.95 10.46 -0.85
C ASP A 242 -47.77 11.98 -1.09
N ASP A 243 -46.56 12.50 -1.03
CA ASP A 243 -46.29 13.95 -1.20
C ASP A 243 -44.97 14.15 -1.96
N GLU A 244 -45.08 14.36 -3.26
CA GLU A 244 -43.91 14.56 -4.16
C GLU A 244 -43.14 15.85 -3.83
N ASP A 245 -43.77 16.84 -3.18
CA ASP A 245 -43.17 18.10 -2.77
C ASP A 245 -42.58 18.06 -1.34
N PHE A 246 -42.67 16.90 -0.68
CA PHE A 246 -42.15 16.74 0.68
C PHE A 246 -40.62 16.88 0.74
N LYS A 247 -40.18 17.83 1.54
CA LYS A 247 -38.78 18.06 1.82
C LYS A 247 -38.45 17.60 3.23
N ASN A 248 -37.57 16.62 3.33
CA ASN A 248 -37.07 16.18 4.62
C ASN A 248 -36.07 17.20 5.22
N PRO A 249 -35.74 17.12 6.52
CA PRO A 249 -34.82 18.05 7.17
C PRO A 249 -33.45 18.18 6.47
N VAL A 250 -32.95 17.08 5.89
CA VAL A 250 -31.66 17.07 5.18
C VAL A 250 -31.77 17.84 3.86
N ASP A 251 -32.88 17.70 3.14
CA ASP A 251 -33.16 18.50 1.93
C ASP A 251 -33.06 20.01 2.25
N LEU A 252 -33.72 20.44 3.33
CA LEU A 252 -33.72 21.84 3.75
C LEU A 252 -32.30 22.33 4.13
N MET A 253 -31.50 21.48 4.78
CA MET A 253 -30.09 21.81 5.11
C MET A 253 -29.26 22.01 3.85
N PHE A 254 -29.42 21.17 2.84
CA PHE A 254 -28.69 21.30 1.58
C PHE A 254 -29.18 22.47 0.74
N GLU A 255 -30.47 22.78 0.74
CA GLU A 255 -31.03 23.98 0.08
C GLU A 255 -30.45 25.27 0.69
N ALA A 256 -30.43 25.35 2.03
CA ALA A 256 -29.83 26.50 2.72
C ALA A 256 -28.33 26.65 2.45
N LEU A 257 -27.61 25.54 2.27
CA LEU A 257 -26.22 25.57 1.85
C LEU A 257 -26.06 26.02 0.39
N GLU A 258 -26.93 25.52 -0.49
CA GLU A 258 -26.96 25.89 -1.91
C GLU A 258 -27.21 27.38 -2.14
N GLU A 259 -28.13 27.98 -1.39
CA GLU A 259 -28.39 29.43 -1.45
C GLU A 259 -27.15 30.27 -1.10
N ARG A 260 -26.32 29.77 -0.18
CA ARG A 260 -25.08 30.44 0.22
C ARG A 260 -23.92 30.16 -0.70
N GLU A 261 -23.76 28.92 -1.09
CA GLU A 261 -22.61 28.39 -1.83
C GLU A 261 -23.08 27.37 -2.89
N PRO A 262 -23.58 27.81 -4.05
CA PRO A 262 -24.15 26.91 -5.08
C PRO A 262 -23.18 25.87 -5.62
N GLU A 263 -21.86 26.20 -5.63
CA GLU A 263 -20.81 25.32 -6.14
C GLU A 263 -20.13 24.49 -5.04
N HIS A 264 -20.68 24.49 -3.82
CA HIS A 264 -20.12 23.72 -2.71
C HIS A 264 -20.04 22.23 -3.05
N PHE A 265 -18.93 21.58 -2.69
CA PHE A 265 -18.69 20.17 -3.01
C PHE A 265 -19.84 19.26 -2.56
N ALA A 266 -20.30 19.40 -1.32
CA ALA A 266 -21.37 18.58 -0.76
C ALA A 266 -22.71 18.78 -1.52
N VAL A 267 -23.06 20.04 -1.88
CA VAL A 267 -24.26 20.37 -2.66
C VAL A 267 -24.23 19.68 -4.01
N ARG A 268 -23.11 19.73 -4.72
CA ARG A 268 -22.97 19.07 -6.03
C ARG A 268 -23.17 17.55 -5.95
N GLN A 269 -22.68 16.90 -4.88
CA GLN A 269 -22.86 15.47 -4.68
C GLN A 269 -24.32 15.14 -4.32
N TYR A 270 -24.94 15.94 -3.48
CA TYR A 270 -26.35 15.77 -3.08
C TYR A 270 -27.30 15.90 -4.27
N LYS A 271 -27.12 16.90 -5.13
CA LYS A 271 -27.89 17.04 -6.37
C LYS A 271 -27.78 15.82 -7.28
N LYS A 272 -26.56 15.28 -7.45
CA LYS A 272 -26.37 14.07 -8.24
C LYS A 272 -27.07 12.86 -7.63
N TYR A 273 -27.05 12.77 -6.29
CA TYR A 273 -27.81 11.72 -5.58
C TYR A 273 -29.32 11.85 -5.82
N LYS A 274 -29.89 13.05 -5.67
CA LYS A 274 -31.33 13.30 -5.90
C LYS A 274 -31.75 12.98 -7.33
N LEU A 275 -30.92 13.33 -8.32
CA LEU A 275 -31.18 12.96 -9.73
C LEU A 275 -31.21 11.44 -9.92
N ALA A 276 -30.25 10.74 -9.35
CA ALA A 276 -30.19 9.29 -9.41
C ALA A 276 -31.38 8.63 -8.67
N ALA A 277 -31.78 9.17 -7.52
CA ALA A 277 -32.95 8.69 -6.77
C ALA A 277 -34.28 8.98 -7.50
N GLY A 278 -34.41 10.15 -8.12
CA GLY A 278 -35.64 10.53 -8.91
C GLY A 278 -35.85 9.65 -10.13
N ASP A 279 -34.81 9.22 -10.83
CA ASP A 279 -34.88 8.28 -11.95
C ASP A 279 -35.45 6.89 -11.54
N VAL A 280 -35.36 6.54 -10.25
CA VAL A 280 -35.89 5.27 -9.73
C VAL A 280 -37.35 5.37 -9.34
N CYS A 281 -37.79 6.50 -8.79
CA CYS A 281 -39.19 6.73 -8.43
C CYS A 281 -40.09 6.93 -9.66
N SER A 282 -39.50 7.25 -10.82
CA SER A 282 -40.22 7.46 -12.08
C SER A 282 -40.37 6.19 -12.95
N LYS A 283 -39.85 5.05 -12.52
CA LYS A 283 -39.98 3.72 -13.16
C LYS A 283 -40.78 2.76 -12.30
#